data_f651dc5dd3d73453ecb69140fa2a32c0
#
_entry.id   f651dc5dd3d73453ecb69140fa2a32c0
#
_cell.length_a   1.000
_cell.length_b   1.000
_cell.length_c   1.000
_cell.angle_alpha   90.00
_cell.angle_beta   90.00
_cell.angle_gamma   90.00
#
_symmetry.space_group_name_H-M   'P 1'
#
loop_
_entity.id
_entity.type
_entity.pdbx_description
1 polymer ?
#
loop_
_entity_poly.entity_id
_entity_poly.type
_entity_poly.pdbx_seq_one_letter_code
_entity_poly.pdbx_strand_id
1 'polypeptide(L)'
;MVTCYLAMRNTLLVVSGGDDPIVDARLHGHKLACLGADAAAPDRVFVGTSDSGLLRSVDGGATFDRVGGDDVGPERITAVAIGTRGPDEVWVGTEPSRVFCSTDGGDSWTEKPGLTDLPSASEWSFPPRSHTHHVRWIEPDPYDADHLYVGIEAGALVQTHDGGETWEDRRPTGRRDVHSMTTHPELPGHAWVAAGDGYAETRNGGLSWVKPQGGLDHRYCWSLAVDSDDPACVLVSAAHGARSAHTPAVAESYVYRRRDAGRWQRLDGRGLPMGEGVVRAVLARGQSAGECYAATNTGLYRTADKGDSWDRVDIPWDDSLTEQTPRGLAVVSR
;
A
#
# COMPACT_ATOMS: atom_id res chain seq x y z
N MET A 1 2.49 18.26 -13.34
CA MET A 1 1.10 17.74 -13.45
C MET A 1 1.00 16.53 -12.56
N VAL A 2 -0.08 16.44 -11.73
CA VAL A 2 -0.27 15.27 -10.86
C VAL A 2 -0.94 14.15 -11.65
N THR A 3 -0.46 12.92 -11.47
CA THR A 3 -1.07 11.71 -12.01
C THR A 3 -1.35 10.74 -10.86
N CYS A 4 -2.59 10.24 -10.77
CA CYS A 4 -2.97 9.19 -9.85
C CYS A 4 -3.13 7.87 -10.61
N TYR A 5 -2.44 6.84 -10.17
CA TYR A 5 -2.64 5.48 -10.63
C TYR A 5 -3.49 4.76 -9.58
N LEU A 6 -4.69 4.38 -9.95
CA LEU A 6 -5.64 3.69 -9.06
C LEU A 6 -5.91 2.28 -9.59
N ALA A 7 -5.33 1.30 -8.95
CA ALA A 7 -5.66 -0.10 -9.21
C ALA A 7 -6.95 -0.46 -8.47
N MET A 8 -8.01 -0.67 -9.24
CA MET A 8 -9.21 -1.37 -8.79
C MET A 8 -8.99 -2.88 -8.91
N ARG A 9 -9.96 -3.69 -8.57
CA ARG A 9 -9.82 -5.15 -8.65
C ARG A 9 -9.53 -5.67 -10.06
N ASN A 10 -10.17 -5.10 -11.07
CA ASN A 10 -10.14 -5.60 -12.47
C ASN A 10 -9.79 -4.51 -13.50
N THR A 11 -9.37 -3.34 -13.05
CA THR A 11 -9.11 -2.19 -13.92
C THR A 11 -8.10 -1.27 -13.25
N LEU A 12 -7.16 -0.76 -14.01
CA LEU A 12 -6.31 0.36 -13.61
C LEU A 12 -6.90 1.65 -14.18
N LEU A 13 -7.15 2.64 -13.32
CA LEU A 13 -7.48 3.99 -13.74
C LEU A 13 -6.21 4.85 -13.67
N VAL A 14 -5.88 5.50 -14.78
CA VAL A 14 -4.83 6.52 -14.87
C VAL A 14 -5.53 7.87 -14.92
N VAL A 15 -5.44 8.63 -13.84
CA VAL A 15 -6.10 9.92 -13.66
C VAL A 15 -5.04 11.01 -13.71
N SER A 16 -5.08 11.85 -14.74
CA SER A 16 -4.11 12.93 -14.94
C SER A 16 -4.81 14.28 -15.10
N GLY A 17 -4.16 15.35 -14.66
CA GLY A 17 -4.72 16.72 -14.70
C GLY A 17 -5.02 17.25 -13.31
N GLY A 18 -5.58 18.47 -13.28
CA GLY A 18 -5.98 19.16 -12.05
C GLY A 18 -7.50 19.20 -11.91
N ASP A 19 -8.08 20.40 -12.13
CA ASP A 19 -9.53 20.65 -11.96
C ASP A 19 -10.40 20.01 -13.05
N ASP A 20 -9.80 19.62 -14.19
CA ASP A 20 -10.48 18.90 -15.29
C ASP A 20 -9.68 17.60 -15.59
N PRO A 21 -9.85 16.55 -14.79
CA PRO A 21 -9.05 15.35 -14.89
C PRO A 21 -9.42 14.50 -16.12
N ILE A 22 -8.37 14.03 -16.80
CA ILE A 22 -8.48 13.02 -17.87
C ILE A 22 -8.33 11.65 -17.24
N VAL A 23 -9.20 10.72 -17.59
CA VAL A 23 -9.18 9.34 -17.08
C VAL A 23 -9.03 8.36 -18.21
N ASP A 24 -8.01 7.54 -18.12
CA ASP A 24 -7.79 6.41 -18.98
C ASP A 24 -7.95 5.10 -18.18
N ALA A 25 -8.80 4.20 -18.65
CA ALA A 25 -8.96 2.88 -18.07
C ALA A 25 -8.12 1.85 -18.83
N ARG A 26 -7.34 1.07 -18.10
CA ARG A 26 -6.37 0.08 -18.61
C ARG A 26 -6.50 -1.25 -17.89
N LEU A 27 -5.83 -2.26 -18.40
CA LEU A 27 -5.71 -3.59 -17.79
C LEU A 27 -7.06 -4.25 -17.45
N HIS A 28 -8.08 -4.00 -18.28
CA HIS A 28 -9.39 -4.62 -18.13
C HIS A 28 -9.28 -6.16 -18.16
N GLY A 29 -9.92 -6.80 -17.18
CA GLY A 29 -9.98 -8.26 -17.10
C GLY A 29 -8.80 -8.90 -16.35
N HIS A 30 -7.71 -8.18 -16.06
CA HIS A 30 -6.66 -8.64 -15.17
C HIS A 30 -7.09 -8.52 -13.70
N LYS A 31 -6.61 -9.42 -12.85
CA LYS A 31 -6.87 -9.38 -11.40
C LYS A 31 -5.76 -8.62 -10.69
N LEU A 32 -5.91 -7.31 -10.58
CA LEU A 32 -4.90 -6.44 -9.97
C LEU A 32 -4.82 -6.70 -8.46
N ALA A 33 -3.60 -6.69 -7.92
CA ALA A 33 -3.32 -6.96 -6.51
C ALA A 33 -2.58 -5.81 -5.80
N CYS A 34 -1.63 -5.18 -6.49
CA CYS A 34 -0.82 -4.07 -5.98
C CYS A 34 -0.33 -3.20 -7.14
N LEU A 35 0.22 -2.04 -6.82
CA LEU A 35 0.94 -1.19 -7.78
C LEU A 35 2.09 -0.46 -7.11
N GLY A 36 3.11 -0.09 -7.90
CA GLY A 36 4.22 0.75 -7.50
C GLY A 36 4.54 1.77 -8.59
N ALA A 37 4.75 3.02 -8.19
CA ALA A 37 5.21 4.10 -9.04
C ALA A 37 6.00 5.09 -8.18
N ASP A 38 6.93 5.82 -8.79
CA ASP A 38 7.77 6.81 -8.12
C ASP A 38 7.89 8.09 -8.92
N ALA A 39 7.97 9.22 -8.21
CA ALA A 39 8.09 10.54 -8.82
C ALA A 39 9.42 10.77 -9.58
N ALA A 40 10.48 10.02 -9.25
CA ALA A 40 11.75 10.09 -9.96
C ALA A 40 11.71 9.43 -11.35
N ALA A 41 10.71 8.54 -11.59
CA ALA A 41 10.43 7.95 -12.90
C ALA A 41 8.90 7.92 -13.15
N PRO A 42 8.25 9.08 -13.30
CA PRO A 42 6.79 9.20 -13.28
C PRO A 42 6.08 8.47 -14.42
N ASP A 43 6.81 8.12 -15.47
CA ASP A 43 6.29 7.33 -16.59
C ASP A 43 6.40 5.81 -16.38
N ARG A 44 7.12 5.37 -15.33
CA ARG A 44 7.26 3.95 -15.01
C ARG A 44 6.28 3.55 -13.92
N VAL A 45 5.46 2.56 -14.25
CA VAL A 45 4.44 2.00 -13.34
C VAL A 45 4.52 0.48 -13.37
N PHE A 46 4.54 -0.11 -12.20
CA PHE A 46 4.44 -1.55 -12.03
C PHE A 46 3.08 -1.93 -11.46
N VAL A 47 2.45 -2.96 -12.01
CA VAL A 47 1.19 -3.50 -11.53
C VAL A 47 1.35 -4.99 -11.29
N GLY A 48 1.23 -5.39 -10.04
CA GLY A 48 1.19 -6.79 -9.65
C GLY A 48 -0.20 -7.36 -9.84
N THR A 49 -0.27 -8.56 -10.41
CA THR A 49 -1.52 -9.26 -10.66
C THR A 49 -1.53 -10.63 -10.00
N SER A 50 -2.71 -11.19 -9.77
CA SER A 50 -2.85 -12.55 -9.25
C SER A 50 -3.07 -13.60 -10.34
N ASP A 51 -3.01 -13.24 -11.61
CA ASP A 51 -3.27 -14.13 -12.74
C ASP A 51 -2.32 -13.95 -13.93
N SER A 52 -1.54 -12.86 -13.98
CA SER A 52 -0.70 -12.51 -15.13
C SER A 52 0.72 -12.11 -14.76
N GLY A 53 1.11 -12.27 -13.47
CA GLY A 53 2.43 -11.87 -12.98
C GLY A 53 2.59 -10.36 -12.83
N LEU A 54 3.79 -9.85 -13.11
CA LEU A 54 4.13 -8.45 -13.02
C LEU A 54 4.01 -7.77 -14.38
N LEU A 55 3.29 -6.66 -14.42
CA LEU A 55 3.14 -5.80 -15.59
C LEU A 55 3.89 -4.49 -15.36
N ARG A 56 4.60 -3.99 -16.38
CA ARG A 56 5.33 -2.71 -16.36
C ARG A 56 4.89 -1.82 -17.50
N SER A 57 4.64 -0.56 -17.21
CA SER A 57 4.56 0.53 -18.18
C SER A 57 5.82 1.39 -18.08
N VAL A 58 6.25 1.98 -19.19
CA VAL A 58 7.32 2.99 -19.29
C VAL A 58 6.85 4.24 -20.03
N ASP A 59 5.56 4.34 -20.29
CA ASP A 59 4.90 5.43 -21.02
C ASP A 59 3.74 6.07 -20.23
N GLY A 60 3.81 5.96 -18.90
CA GLY A 60 2.84 6.58 -18.00
C GLY A 60 1.51 5.85 -17.92
N GLY A 61 1.52 4.54 -18.15
CA GLY A 61 0.34 3.71 -18.07
C GLY A 61 -0.45 3.61 -19.37
N ALA A 62 0.09 4.12 -20.50
CA ALA A 62 -0.57 4.00 -21.79
C ALA A 62 -0.51 2.55 -22.32
N THR A 63 0.65 1.89 -22.19
CA THR A 63 0.84 0.48 -22.52
C THR A 63 1.51 -0.28 -21.39
N PHE A 64 1.34 -1.61 -21.36
CA PHE A 64 1.93 -2.49 -20.35
C PHE A 64 2.50 -3.74 -20.99
N ASP A 65 3.73 -4.09 -20.60
CA ASP A 65 4.39 -5.32 -20.93
C ASP A 65 4.53 -6.21 -19.68
N ARG A 66 4.46 -7.54 -19.87
CA ARG A 66 4.79 -8.48 -18.80
C ARG A 66 6.28 -8.53 -18.62
N VAL A 67 6.74 -8.35 -17.38
CA VAL A 67 8.14 -8.44 -16.96
C VAL A 67 8.34 -9.52 -15.89
N GLY A 68 9.61 -9.81 -15.54
CA GLY A 68 9.94 -10.81 -14.53
C GLY A 68 9.95 -12.26 -15.04
N GLY A 69 9.46 -12.51 -16.24
CA GLY A 69 9.60 -13.74 -17.01
C GLY A 69 9.77 -15.03 -16.19
N ASP A 70 10.88 -15.71 -16.44
CA ASP A 70 11.26 -16.95 -15.73
C ASP A 70 11.88 -16.67 -14.35
N ASP A 71 12.44 -15.48 -14.11
CA ASP A 71 13.11 -15.13 -12.85
C ASP A 71 12.13 -15.06 -11.68
N VAL A 72 11.03 -14.30 -11.85
CA VAL A 72 9.95 -14.18 -10.85
C VAL A 72 8.92 -15.30 -11.01
N GLY A 73 8.81 -15.87 -12.21
CA GLY A 73 7.90 -16.95 -12.53
C GLY A 73 6.43 -16.50 -12.69
N PRO A 74 5.49 -17.48 -12.74
CA PRO A 74 4.05 -17.22 -12.89
C PRO A 74 3.37 -16.88 -11.56
N GLU A 75 4.13 -16.52 -10.56
CA GLU A 75 3.66 -16.26 -9.20
C GLU A 75 2.63 -15.12 -9.15
N ARG A 76 1.79 -15.13 -8.13
CA ARG A 76 0.95 -14.00 -7.80
C ARG A 76 1.81 -12.87 -7.24
N ILE A 77 1.80 -11.71 -7.87
CA ILE A 77 2.53 -10.54 -7.39
C ILE A 77 1.62 -9.78 -6.45
N THR A 78 2.01 -9.69 -5.19
CA THR A 78 1.17 -9.17 -4.10
C THR A 78 1.70 -7.90 -3.45
N ALA A 79 2.98 -7.57 -3.70
CA ALA A 79 3.61 -6.32 -3.31
C ALA A 79 4.57 -5.83 -4.39
N VAL A 80 4.64 -4.52 -4.58
CA VAL A 80 5.65 -3.83 -5.38
C VAL A 80 6.09 -2.58 -4.63
N ALA A 81 7.40 -2.36 -4.53
CA ALA A 81 7.98 -1.14 -3.98
C ALA A 81 9.12 -0.65 -4.87
N ILE A 82 9.29 0.67 -4.96
CA ILE A 82 10.46 1.28 -5.59
C ILE A 82 11.50 1.51 -4.51
N GLY A 83 12.72 1.11 -4.76
CA GLY A 83 13.81 1.22 -3.81
C GLY A 83 14.34 2.63 -3.66
N THR A 84 15.16 2.84 -2.64
CA THR A 84 15.69 4.17 -2.29
C THR A 84 17.02 4.49 -2.97
N ARG A 85 17.66 3.52 -3.64
CA ARG A 85 18.85 3.76 -4.48
C ARG A 85 18.53 4.42 -5.82
N GLY A 86 17.26 4.54 -6.14
CA GLY A 86 16.75 5.16 -7.36
C GLY A 86 15.64 4.36 -8.01
N PRO A 87 14.99 4.92 -9.05
CA PRO A 87 13.80 4.31 -9.65
C PRO A 87 14.07 2.97 -10.35
N ASP A 88 15.33 2.64 -10.64
CA ASP A 88 15.69 1.36 -11.26
C ASP A 88 15.76 0.21 -10.24
N GLU A 89 15.83 0.51 -8.95
CA GLU A 89 15.69 -0.48 -7.90
C GLU A 89 14.21 -0.76 -7.63
N VAL A 90 13.79 -1.98 -7.88
CA VAL A 90 12.39 -2.41 -7.73
C VAL A 90 12.34 -3.69 -6.92
N TRP A 91 11.48 -3.71 -5.92
CA TRP A 91 11.24 -4.85 -5.04
C TRP A 91 9.87 -5.44 -5.30
N VAL A 92 9.78 -6.77 -5.35
CA VAL A 92 8.54 -7.50 -5.59
C VAL A 92 8.36 -8.60 -4.56
N GLY A 93 7.14 -8.68 -4.03
CA GLY A 93 6.69 -9.74 -3.14
C GLY A 93 5.61 -10.60 -3.77
N THR A 94 5.61 -11.89 -3.46
CA THR A 94 4.74 -12.88 -4.11
C THR A 94 3.87 -13.68 -3.14
N GLU A 95 2.98 -14.48 -3.72
CA GLU A 95 2.28 -15.61 -3.10
C GLU A 95 2.58 -16.91 -3.87
N PRO A 96 3.20 -17.92 -3.25
CA PRO A 96 3.76 -17.96 -1.87
C PRO A 96 4.79 -16.87 -1.60
N SER A 97 5.07 -16.57 -0.31
CA SER A 97 5.98 -15.48 0.08
C SER A 97 7.40 -15.72 -0.41
N ARG A 98 7.82 -14.92 -1.36
CA ARG A 98 9.18 -14.74 -1.85
C ARG A 98 9.40 -13.24 -2.09
N VAL A 99 10.64 -12.79 -2.04
CA VAL A 99 11.03 -11.41 -2.34
C VAL A 99 12.06 -11.43 -3.47
N PHE A 100 11.87 -10.55 -4.44
CA PHE A 100 12.79 -10.37 -5.56
C PHE A 100 13.19 -8.90 -5.66
N CYS A 101 14.41 -8.66 -6.13
CA CYS A 101 14.92 -7.32 -6.41
C CYS A 101 15.40 -7.24 -7.87
N SER A 102 15.05 -6.15 -8.52
CA SER A 102 15.63 -5.69 -9.77
C SER A 102 16.47 -4.43 -9.50
N THR A 103 17.56 -4.25 -10.22
CA THR A 103 18.40 -3.03 -10.18
C THR A 103 18.52 -2.35 -11.56
N ASP A 104 17.72 -2.80 -12.52
CA ASP A 104 17.69 -2.35 -13.91
C ASP A 104 16.30 -1.97 -14.41
N GLY A 105 15.42 -1.55 -13.47
CA GLY A 105 14.08 -1.09 -13.77
C GLY A 105 13.12 -2.20 -14.16
N GLY A 106 13.40 -3.45 -13.74
CA GLY A 106 12.54 -4.60 -13.94
C GLY A 106 12.87 -5.45 -15.16
N ASP A 107 14.05 -5.28 -15.77
CA ASP A 107 14.49 -6.10 -16.89
C ASP A 107 15.01 -7.46 -16.43
N SER A 108 15.73 -7.51 -15.31
CA SER A 108 16.17 -8.73 -14.66
C SER A 108 15.87 -8.73 -13.15
N TRP A 109 15.80 -9.92 -12.55
CA TRP A 109 15.38 -10.08 -11.16
C TRP A 109 16.25 -11.10 -10.43
N THR A 110 16.54 -10.80 -9.17
CA THR A 110 17.26 -11.69 -8.27
C THR A 110 16.38 -12.00 -7.05
N GLU A 111 16.15 -13.28 -6.77
CA GLU A 111 15.48 -13.70 -5.54
C GLU A 111 16.34 -13.40 -4.32
N LYS A 112 15.70 -12.95 -3.24
CA LYS A 112 16.29 -12.77 -1.92
C LYS A 112 15.89 -13.96 -1.03
N PRO A 113 16.78 -14.95 -0.85
CA PRO A 113 16.45 -16.20 -0.20
C PRO A 113 16.30 -16.07 1.32
N GLY A 114 15.89 -17.17 1.97
CA GLY A 114 15.87 -17.27 3.44
C GLY A 114 14.69 -16.64 4.15
N LEU A 115 13.81 -15.91 3.46
CA LEU A 115 12.62 -15.31 4.07
C LEU A 115 11.75 -16.38 4.78
N THR A 116 11.54 -17.50 4.15
CA THR A 116 10.70 -18.60 4.70
C THR A 116 11.45 -19.55 5.63
N ASP A 117 12.74 -19.32 5.88
CA ASP A 117 13.53 -20.06 6.86
C ASP A 117 13.42 -19.48 8.28
N LEU A 118 12.72 -18.34 8.41
CA LEU A 118 12.49 -17.69 9.70
C LEU A 118 11.68 -18.58 10.66
N PRO A 119 12.00 -18.57 11.95
CA PRO A 119 11.30 -19.38 12.96
C PRO A 119 9.78 -19.22 12.94
N SER A 120 9.27 -18.00 12.66
CA SER A 120 7.83 -17.74 12.62
C SER A 120 7.14 -18.21 11.33
N ALA A 121 7.88 -18.58 10.29
CA ALA A 121 7.31 -18.89 8.97
C ALA A 121 6.30 -20.03 9.00
N SER A 122 6.48 -21.00 9.90
CA SER A 122 5.55 -22.11 10.08
C SER A 122 4.16 -21.69 10.63
N GLU A 123 4.05 -20.47 11.15
CA GLU A 123 2.79 -19.89 11.65
C GLU A 123 2.11 -18.98 10.62
N TRP A 124 2.76 -18.70 9.47
CA TRP A 124 2.20 -17.82 8.47
C TRP A 124 1.11 -18.52 7.68
N SER A 125 -0.01 -17.84 7.51
CA SER A 125 -1.10 -18.36 6.69
C SER A 125 -1.92 -17.19 6.14
N PHE A 126 -2.61 -17.43 5.05
CA PHE A 126 -3.58 -16.47 4.54
C PHE A 126 -5.00 -17.07 4.70
N PRO A 127 -5.82 -16.61 5.65
CA PRO A 127 -7.09 -17.26 5.99
C PRO A 127 -8.02 -17.61 4.83
N PRO A 128 -8.17 -16.77 3.76
CA PRO A 128 -8.92 -17.14 2.56
C PRO A 128 -8.31 -18.32 1.78
N ARG A 129 -7.01 -18.59 1.93
CA ARG A 129 -6.24 -19.68 1.34
C ARG A 129 -5.21 -20.19 2.37
N SER A 130 -5.69 -20.88 3.39
CA SER A 130 -4.90 -21.24 4.58
C SER A 130 -3.70 -22.16 4.33
N HIS A 131 -3.55 -22.68 3.10
CA HIS A 131 -2.41 -23.50 2.66
C HIS A 131 -1.25 -22.67 2.11
N THR A 132 -1.37 -21.35 2.08
CA THR A 132 -0.35 -20.42 1.57
C THR A 132 -0.24 -19.17 2.44
N HIS A 133 0.78 -18.38 2.20
CA HIS A 133 1.04 -17.06 2.78
C HIS A 133 1.61 -16.14 1.70
N HIS A 134 1.56 -14.83 1.89
CA HIS A 134 2.08 -13.89 0.90
C HIS A 134 2.71 -12.65 1.51
N VAL A 135 3.66 -12.10 0.77
CA VAL A 135 4.19 -10.76 1.04
C VAL A 135 3.12 -9.74 0.69
N ARG A 136 2.63 -9.02 1.67
CA ARG A 136 1.57 -8.02 1.48
C ARG A 136 2.12 -6.63 1.24
N TRP A 137 3.28 -6.30 1.82
CA TRP A 137 3.89 -4.98 1.74
C TRP A 137 5.42 -5.09 1.81
N ILE A 138 6.08 -4.24 1.06
CA ILE A 138 7.52 -3.99 1.15
C ILE A 138 7.69 -2.48 1.32
N GLU A 139 8.40 -2.07 2.36
CA GLU A 139 8.67 -0.67 2.64
C GLU A 139 10.18 -0.46 2.78
N PRO A 140 10.83 0.20 1.81
CA PRO A 140 12.23 0.58 1.91
C PRO A 140 12.43 1.72 2.93
N ASP A 141 13.53 1.68 3.68
CA ASP A 141 13.92 2.77 4.57
C ASP A 141 14.59 3.89 3.74
N PRO A 142 14.14 5.14 3.83
CA PRO A 142 14.72 6.23 3.04
C PRO A 142 16.14 6.65 3.47
N TYR A 143 16.61 6.20 4.62
CA TYR A 143 17.94 6.52 5.16
C TYR A 143 18.94 5.38 5.04
N ASP A 144 18.46 4.17 4.90
CA ASP A 144 19.28 2.97 4.76
C ASP A 144 18.72 2.09 3.65
N ALA A 145 19.34 2.18 2.48
CA ALA A 145 18.87 1.47 1.29
C ALA A 145 19.03 -0.07 1.40
N ASP A 146 19.75 -0.57 2.39
CA ASP A 146 19.83 -1.99 2.71
C ASP A 146 18.78 -2.43 3.72
N HIS A 147 18.07 -1.48 4.34
CA HIS A 147 17.01 -1.76 5.30
C HIS A 147 15.63 -1.78 4.62
N LEU A 148 14.94 -2.91 4.74
CA LEU A 148 13.59 -3.12 4.26
C LEU A 148 12.72 -3.70 5.36
N TYR A 149 11.51 -3.20 5.47
CA TYR A 149 10.43 -3.86 6.21
C TYR A 149 9.58 -4.68 5.24
N VAL A 150 9.25 -5.91 5.64
CA VAL A 150 8.42 -6.80 4.83
C VAL A 150 7.25 -7.31 5.66
N GLY A 151 6.05 -6.96 5.22
CA GLY A 151 4.80 -7.40 5.83
C GLY A 151 4.27 -8.68 5.19
N ILE A 152 4.09 -9.71 6.00
CA ILE A 152 3.38 -10.94 5.63
C ILE A 152 1.97 -10.84 6.19
N GLU A 153 0.94 -10.84 5.32
CA GLU A 153 -0.46 -10.80 5.77
C GLU A 153 -0.79 -12.04 6.58
N ALA A 154 -1.41 -11.86 7.75
CA ALA A 154 -1.70 -12.92 8.74
C ALA A 154 -0.47 -13.76 9.11
N GLY A 155 0.71 -13.15 9.20
CA GLY A 155 1.98 -13.83 9.46
C GLY A 155 2.91 -13.04 10.36
N ALA A 156 3.58 -12.03 9.80
CA ALA A 156 4.67 -11.35 10.47
C ALA A 156 4.96 -9.97 9.86
N LEU A 157 5.59 -9.11 10.66
CA LEU A 157 6.41 -8.01 10.20
C LEU A 157 7.87 -8.39 10.42
N VAL A 158 8.58 -8.65 9.34
CA VAL A 158 9.99 -9.01 9.32
C VAL A 158 10.82 -7.90 8.68
N GLN A 159 12.13 -7.94 8.77
CA GLN A 159 13.01 -6.93 8.20
C GLN A 159 14.36 -7.51 7.78
N THR A 160 15.06 -6.78 6.93
CA THR A 160 16.46 -7.03 6.56
C THR A 160 17.25 -5.73 6.71
N HIS A 161 18.55 -5.83 7.00
CA HIS A 161 19.49 -4.71 7.07
C HIS A 161 20.67 -4.89 6.11
N ASP A 162 20.57 -5.81 5.17
CA ASP A 162 21.62 -6.16 4.20
C ASP A 162 21.07 -6.39 2.78
N GLY A 163 19.94 -5.72 2.47
CA GLY A 163 19.33 -5.81 1.14
C GLY A 163 18.75 -7.19 0.84
N GLY A 164 18.29 -7.91 1.87
CA GLY A 164 17.61 -9.20 1.73
C GLY A 164 18.57 -10.40 1.64
N GLU A 165 19.85 -10.23 1.99
CA GLU A 165 20.79 -11.36 2.09
C GLU A 165 20.51 -12.18 3.35
N THR A 166 20.09 -11.51 4.45
CA THR A 166 19.58 -12.16 5.66
C THR A 166 18.31 -11.48 6.16
N TRP A 167 17.49 -12.21 6.92
CA TRP A 167 16.21 -11.74 7.42
C TRP A 167 16.12 -11.83 8.94
N GLU A 168 15.56 -10.81 9.55
CA GLU A 168 15.22 -10.78 10.97
C GLU A 168 13.75 -11.12 11.17
N ASP A 169 13.47 -12.06 12.07
CA ASP A 169 12.11 -12.48 12.38
C ASP A 169 11.33 -11.38 13.13
N ARG A 170 10.02 -11.53 13.15
CA ARG A 170 9.08 -10.62 13.81
C ARG A 170 9.47 -10.31 15.24
N ARG A 171 9.39 -9.05 15.60
CA ARG A 171 9.57 -8.59 16.98
C ARG A 171 8.31 -8.87 17.82
N PRO A 172 8.41 -9.20 19.11
CA PRO A 172 7.25 -9.43 19.98
C PRO A 172 6.28 -8.24 20.05
N THR A 173 6.81 -7.02 19.90
CA THR A 173 6.01 -5.78 19.88
C THR A 173 5.44 -5.45 18.51
N GLY A 174 5.89 -6.08 17.42
CA GLY A 174 5.42 -5.86 16.05
C GLY A 174 3.98 -6.30 15.82
N ARG A 175 3.49 -6.01 14.61
CA ARG A 175 2.20 -6.48 14.12
C ARG A 175 2.37 -7.81 13.39
N ARG A 176 1.29 -8.60 13.34
CA ARG A 176 1.29 -9.92 12.68
C ARG A 176 0.52 -9.95 11.39
N ASP A 177 -0.45 -9.05 11.21
CA ASP A 177 -1.36 -9.03 10.06
C ASP A 177 -1.19 -7.71 9.29
N VAL A 178 0.00 -7.51 8.71
CA VAL A 178 0.40 -6.25 8.06
C VAL A 178 -0.33 -6.08 6.73
N HIS A 179 -0.97 -4.93 6.55
CA HIS A 179 -1.66 -4.56 5.31
C HIS A 179 -0.94 -3.46 4.53
N SER A 180 -0.45 -2.44 5.21
CA SER A 180 0.39 -1.40 4.63
C SER A 180 1.32 -0.77 5.65
N MET A 181 2.41 -0.17 5.15
CA MET A 181 3.37 0.58 5.94
C MET A 181 3.73 1.87 5.21
N THR A 182 4.35 2.78 5.94
CA THR A 182 5.09 3.90 5.35
C THR A 182 6.22 4.33 6.27
N THR A 183 7.28 4.84 5.66
CA THR A 183 8.39 5.56 6.26
C THR A 183 8.27 7.06 5.95
N HIS A 184 9.18 7.90 6.45
CA HIS A 184 9.17 9.33 6.15
C HIS A 184 10.59 9.83 5.88
N PRO A 185 10.81 10.59 4.78
CA PRO A 185 12.15 11.02 4.36
C PRO A 185 12.83 12.02 5.31
N GLU A 186 12.15 12.56 6.30
CA GLU A 186 12.73 13.49 7.28
C GLU A 186 12.90 12.87 8.67
N LEU A 187 12.46 11.61 8.88
CA LEU A 187 12.47 10.96 10.18
C LEU A 187 13.18 9.59 10.14
N PRO A 188 14.52 9.57 10.32
CA PRO A 188 15.27 8.31 10.34
C PRO A 188 14.75 7.37 11.43
N GLY A 189 14.61 6.10 11.08
CA GLY A 189 14.14 5.04 11.97
C GLY A 189 12.66 5.08 12.34
N HIS A 190 11.88 6.01 11.76
CA HIS A 190 10.43 6.04 11.95
C HIS A 190 9.71 5.25 10.86
N ALA A 191 8.75 4.43 11.30
CA ALA A 191 7.81 3.77 10.39
C ALA A 191 6.46 3.58 11.07
N TRP A 192 5.41 3.52 10.26
CA TRP A 192 4.02 3.36 10.68
C TRP A 192 3.40 2.17 9.97
N VAL A 193 2.55 1.43 10.67
CA VAL A 193 1.93 0.19 10.18
C VAL A 193 0.43 0.21 10.40
N ALA A 194 -0.33 -0.05 9.34
CA ALA A 194 -1.72 -0.46 9.39
C ALA A 194 -1.80 -1.98 9.25
N ALA A 195 -2.48 -2.63 10.19
CA ALA A 195 -2.58 -4.08 10.25
C ALA A 195 -3.97 -4.54 10.66
N GLY A 196 -4.33 -5.77 10.34
CA GLY A 196 -5.60 -6.37 10.74
C GLY A 196 -5.76 -6.53 12.25
N ASP A 197 -4.64 -6.55 12.96
CA ASP A 197 -4.59 -6.54 14.42
C ASP A 197 -4.34 -5.12 15.01
N GLY A 198 -4.45 -4.06 14.20
CA GLY A 198 -4.45 -2.64 14.61
C GLY A 198 -3.28 -1.83 14.06
N TYR A 199 -3.13 -0.62 14.56
CA TYR A 199 -2.06 0.31 14.20
C TYR A 199 -0.83 0.17 15.12
N ALA A 200 0.37 0.35 14.55
CA ALA A 200 1.61 0.48 15.32
C ALA A 200 2.58 1.48 14.66
N GLU A 201 3.54 1.98 15.46
CA GLU A 201 4.62 2.83 14.98
C GLU A 201 5.94 2.49 15.69
N THR A 202 7.06 2.71 15.01
CA THR A 202 8.41 2.64 15.55
C THR A 202 9.13 3.97 15.38
N ARG A 203 10.15 4.20 16.22
CA ARG A 203 11.07 5.34 16.13
C ARG A 203 12.53 4.91 16.21
N ASN A 204 12.78 3.61 16.10
CA ASN A 204 14.11 3.03 16.27
C ASN A 204 14.38 1.90 15.26
N GLY A 205 13.94 2.08 14.00
CA GLY A 205 14.22 1.16 12.93
C GLY A 205 13.57 -0.22 13.13
N GLY A 206 12.38 -0.28 13.73
CA GLY A 206 11.67 -1.55 13.91
C GLY A 206 12.15 -2.40 15.09
N LEU A 207 13.15 -1.95 15.87
CA LEU A 207 13.62 -2.69 17.05
C LEU A 207 12.53 -2.86 18.10
N SER A 208 11.62 -1.89 18.19
CA SER A 208 10.42 -1.98 19.03
C SER A 208 9.27 -1.15 18.44
N TRP A 209 8.04 -1.55 18.74
CA TRP A 209 6.81 -0.95 18.21
C TRP A 209 5.88 -0.54 19.35
N VAL A 210 5.36 0.68 19.30
CA VAL A 210 4.28 1.14 20.17
C VAL A 210 2.94 1.05 19.45
N LYS A 211 1.86 0.84 20.21
CA LYS A 211 0.52 0.53 19.68
C LYS A 211 -0.52 1.52 20.21
N PRO A 212 -0.48 2.81 19.83
CA PRO A 212 -1.43 3.82 20.33
C PRO A 212 -2.81 3.61 19.68
N GLN A 213 -3.74 3.02 20.45
CA GLN A 213 -5.10 2.67 20.00
C GLN A 213 -6.19 3.59 20.59
N GLY A 214 -5.84 4.57 21.42
CA GLY A 214 -6.82 5.42 22.10
C GLY A 214 -7.66 6.23 21.10
N GLY A 215 -8.98 5.98 21.01
CA GLY A 215 -9.90 6.61 20.06
C GLY A 215 -10.04 5.88 18.71
N LEU A 216 -9.29 4.81 18.49
CA LEU A 216 -9.44 3.94 17.31
C LEU A 216 -10.43 2.82 17.64
N ASP A 217 -11.71 3.07 17.36
CA ASP A 217 -12.80 2.13 17.70
C ASP A 217 -12.86 0.94 16.74
N HIS A 218 -12.42 1.12 15.49
CA HIS A 218 -12.27 0.08 14.48
C HIS A 218 -10.79 -0.27 14.34
N ARG A 219 -10.42 -1.54 14.50
CA ARG A 219 -9.00 -1.94 14.62
C ARG A 219 -8.50 -2.82 13.49
N TYR A 220 -9.34 -3.21 12.56
CA TYR A 220 -8.90 -3.79 11.31
C TYR A 220 -8.42 -2.65 10.41
N CYS A 221 -7.16 -2.25 10.58
CA CYS A 221 -6.55 -1.16 9.83
C CYS A 221 -6.04 -1.68 8.49
N TRP A 222 -6.38 -0.99 7.39
CA TRP A 222 -6.01 -1.45 6.06
C TRP A 222 -4.91 -0.62 5.41
N SER A 223 -5.07 0.68 5.39
CA SER A 223 -4.17 1.61 4.72
C SER A 223 -3.91 2.81 5.60
N LEU A 224 -2.73 3.41 5.45
CA LEU A 224 -2.37 4.62 6.15
C LEU A 224 -1.66 5.61 5.22
N ALA A 225 -1.68 6.87 5.60
CA ALA A 225 -0.87 7.93 5.01
C ALA A 225 -0.34 8.84 6.11
N VAL A 226 0.92 9.25 5.97
CA VAL A 226 1.58 10.22 6.84
C VAL A 226 1.79 11.49 6.02
N ASP A 227 1.44 12.65 6.58
CA ASP A 227 1.56 13.93 5.89
C ASP A 227 3.04 14.24 5.54
N SER A 228 3.28 14.84 4.36
CA SER A 228 4.64 15.07 3.85
C SER A 228 5.45 16.06 4.67
N ASP A 229 4.80 17.06 5.28
CA ASP A 229 5.46 18.14 6.01
C ASP A 229 5.20 18.06 7.53
N ASP A 230 4.23 17.23 7.94
CA ASP A 230 3.84 17.08 9.33
C ASP A 230 3.67 15.59 9.67
N PRO A 231 4.77 14.88 9.88
CA PRO A 231 4.72 13.44 10.18
C PRO A 231 4.04 13.10 11.51
N ALA A 232 3.67 14.09 12.31
CA ALA A 232 2.79 13.92 13.47
C ALA A 232 1.31 13.75 13.07
N CYS A 233 0.95 14.06 11.81
CA CYS A 233 -0.39 13.84 11.26
C CYS A 233 -0.45 12.51 10.48
N VAL A 234 -1.19 11.56 11.02
CA VAL A 234 -1.38 10.22 10.44
C VAL A 234 -2.85 9.98 10.16
N LEU A 235 -3.17 9.54 8.95
CA LEU A 235 -4.48 9.05 8.54
C LEU A 235 -4.47 7.53 8.47
N VAL A 236 -5.54 6.88 8.90
CA VAL A 236 -5.71 5.41 8.84
C VAL A 236 -7.12 5.07 8.39
N SER A 237 -7.25 4.17 7.42
CA SER A 237 -8.51 3.53 7.05
C SER A 237 -8.71 2.27 7.87
N ALA A 238 -9.88 2.11 8.51
CA ALA A 238 -10.16 1.00 9.41
C ALA A 238 -11.61 0.54 9.33
N ALA A 239 -11.84 -0.74 9.66
CA ALA A 239 -13.14 -1.40 9.75
C ALA A 239 -13.21 -2.28 11.01
N HIS A 240 -14.35 -2.91 11.25
CA HIS A 240 -14.48 -3.90 12.32
C HIS A 240 -13.70 -5.19 12.05
N GLY A 241 -13.58 -5.59 10.79
CA GLY A 241 -12.89 -6.80 10.37
C GLY A 241 -12.84 -6.95 8.86
N ALA A 242 -12.22 -8.03 8.38
CA ALA A 242 -11.98 -8.27 6.95
C ALA A 242 -13.28 -8.23 6.12
N ARG A 243 -14.37 -8.85 6.61
CA ARG A 243 -15.63 -8.89 5.85
C ARG A 243 -16.23 -7.50 5.64
N SER A 244 -16.30 -6.68 6.70
CA SER A 244 -16.78 -5.28 6.61
C SER A 244 -15.82 -4.34 5.90
N ALA A 245 -14.55 -4.71 5.78
CA ALA A 245 -13.57 -3.94 5.03
C ALA A 245 -13.66 -4.15 3.51
N HIS A 246 -13.95 -5.38 3.07
CA HIS A 246 -13.69 -5.80 1.68
C HIS A 246 -14.93 -6.18 0.86
N THR A 247 -16.08 -6.40 1.49
CA THR A 247 -17.27 -6.90 0.79
C THR A 247 -18.29 -5.79 0.65
N PRO A 248 -18.48 -5.17 -0.54
CA PRO A 248 -19.34 -3.99 -0.69
C PRO A 248 -20.74 -4.13 -0.11
N ALA A 249 -21.37 -5.30 -0.27
CA ALA A 249 -22.72 -5.57 0.22
C ALA A 249 -22.88 -5.51 1.76
N VAL A 250 -21.78 -5.57 2.51
CA VAL A 250 -21.77 -5.53 3.98
C VAL A 250 -20.61 -4.65 4.48
N ALA A 251 -20.11 -3.80 3.59
CA ALA A 251 -18.99 -2.91 3.92
C ALA A 251 -19.43 -1.89 4.96
N GLU A 252 -18.50 -1.62 5.87
CA GLU A 252 -18.61 -0.56 6.86
C GLU A 252 -17.20 -0.16 7.27
N SER A 253 -16.70 0.96 6.76
CA SER A 253 -15.35 1.42 7.04
C SER A 253 -15.27 2.91 7.28
N TYR A 254 -14.21 3.33 7.94
CA TYR A 254 -14.01 4.69 8.42
C TYR A 254 -12.57 5.12 8.21
N VAL A 255 -12.34 6.44 8.14
CA VAL A 255 -11.01 7.06 8.19
C VAL A 255 -10.85 7.79 9.52
N TYR A 256 -9.73 7.54 10.15
CA TYR A 256 -9.31 8.17 11.40
C TYR A 256 -8.06 9.00 11.17
N ARG A 257 -7.93 10.05 11.97
CA ARG A 257 -6.73 10.89 12.02
C ARG A 257 -6.18 10.94 13.44
N ARG A 258 -4.86 10.93 13.55
CA ARG A 258 -4.14 11.24 14.79
C ARG A 258 -3.19 12.38 14.53
N ARG A 259 -3.14 13.36 15.43
CA ARG A 259 -2.20 14.49 15.43
C ARG A 259 -1.43 14.51 16.76
N ASP A 260 -0.15 14.92 16.72
CA ASP A 260 0.69 15.21 17.90
C ASP A 260 0.70 14.08 18.95
N ALA A 261 0.74 12.83 18.53
CA ALA A 261 0.65 11.65 19.41
C ALA A 261 -0.62 11.62 20.30
N GLY A 262 -1.65 12.39 19.93
CA GLY A 262 -2.94 12.44 20.61
C GLY A 262 -3.80 11.19 20.37
N ARG A 263 -5.08 11.31 20.68
CA ARG A 263 -6.07 10.25 20.40
C ARG A 263 -6.48 10.25 18.92
N TRP A 264 -6.84 9.10 18.43
CA TRP A 264 -7.48 8.96 17.11
C TRP A 264 -8.84 9.66 17.11
N GLN A 265 -9.13 10.38 16.03
CA GLN A 265 -10.39 11.04 15.76
C GLN A 265 -10.97 10.50 14.44
N ARG A 266 -12.19 10.01 14.46
CA ARG A 266 -12.92 9.64 13.25
C ARG A 266 -13.32 10.91 12.48
N LEU A 267 -13.19 10.87 11.14
CA LEU A 267 -13.37 12.03 10.27
C LEU A 267 -14.76 12.12 9.64
N ASP A 268 -15.80 11.90 10.45
CA ASP A 268 -17.21 11.94 9.98
C ASP A 268 -17.59 13.32 9.42
N GLY A 269 -18.40 13.32 8.36
CA GLY A 269 -19.05 14.55 7.84
C GLY A 269 -18.11 15.53 7.14
N ARG A 270 -16.96 15.08 6.67
CA ARG A 270 -15.91 15.92 6.07
C ARG A 270 -15.79 15.78 4.54
N GLY A 271 -16.79 15.24 3.87
CA GLY A 271 -16.82 15.08 2.40
C GLY A 271 -16.38 13.71 1.90
N LEU A 272 -15.58 12.96 2.67
CA LEU A 272 -15.26 11.57 2.36
C LEU A 272 -16.38 10.65 2.85
N PRO A 273 -17.03 9.86 1.98
CA PRO A 273 -18.01 8.86 2.40
C PRO A 273 -17.39 7.79 3.31
N MET A 274 -18.12 7.45 4.36
CA MET A 274 -17.72 6.44 5.36
C MET A 274 -18.96 5.74 5.91
N GLY A 275 -18.77 4.60 6.56
CA GLY A 275 -19.84 3.81 7.17
C GLY A 275 -20.41 2.74 6.23
N GLU A 276 -21.71 2.48 6.34
CA GLU A 276 -22.41 1.43 5.59
C GLU A 276 -22.24 1.59 4.07
N GLY A 277 -21.97 0.47 3.38
CA GLY A 277 -21.78 0.41 1.93
C GLY A 277 -20.41 0.89 1.44
N VAL A 278 -19.56 1.41 2.33
CA VAL A 278 -18.23 1.92 1.95
C VAL A 278 -17.15 0.93 2.34
N VAL A 279 -16.40 0.42 1.34
CA VAL A 279 -15.24 -0.44 1.58
C VAL A 279 -14.08 0.39 2.14
N ARG A 280 -13.14 -0.27 2.80
CA ARG A 280 -11.94 0.37 3.33
C ARG A 280 -11.23 1.21 2.26
N ALA A 281 -10.83 2.42 2.62
CA ALA A 281 -10.08 3.29 1.72
C ALA A 281 -8.65 2.77 1.53
N VAL A 282 -8.11 2.96 0.31
CA VAL A 282 -6.66 2.99 0.07
C VAL A 282 -6.25 4.45 0.10
N LEU A 283 -5.35 4.79 1.02
CA LEU A 283 -4.82 6.12 1.22
C LEU A 283 -3.47 6.26 0.53
N ALA A 284 -3.22 7.39 -0.07
CA ALA A 284 -1.91 7.74 -0.62
C ALA A 284 -1.58 9.19 -0.27
N ARG A 285 -0.34 9.42 0.17
CA ARG A 285 0.20 10.76 0.37
C ARG A 285 0.22 11.51 -0.96
N GLY A 286 -0.21 12.78 -0.95
CA GLY A 286 -0.04 13.70 -2.07
C GLY A 286 1.37 14.28 -2.14
N GLN A 287 1.57 15.22 -3.05
CA GLN A 287 2.87 15.86 -3.30
C GLN A 287 3.07 17.15 -2.49
N SER A 288 2.00 17.68 -1.91
CA SER A 288 2.01 18.93 -1.13
C SER A 288 1.66 18.67 0.34
N ALA A 289 2.09 19.60 1.20
CA ALA A 289 1.70 19.61 2.61
C ALA A 289 0.18 19.54 2.78
N GLY A 290 -0.29 18.67 3.66
CA GLY A 290 -1.71 18.47 3.94
C GLY A 290 -2.46 17.68 2.88
N GLU A 291 -1.81 17.30 1.77
CA GLU A 291 -2.44 16.62 0.67
C GLU A 291 -2.45 15.09 0.87
N CYS A 292 -3.63 14.51 0.73
CA CYS A 292 -3.80 13.05 0.72
C CYS A 292 -4.93 12.68 -0.24
N TYR A 293 -4.81 11.51 -0.85
CA TYR A 293 -5.85 10.90 -1.68
C TYR A 293 -6.42 9.67 -0.99
N ALA A 294 -7.71 9.44 -1.18
CA ALA A 294 -8.43 8.28 -0.68
C ALA A 294 -9.27 7.66 -1.78
N ALA A 295 -9.04 6.38 -2.08
CA ALA A 295 -9.86 5.62 -3.01
C ALA A 295 -10.74 4.62 -2.26
N THR A 296 -12.02 4.62 -2.55
CA THR A 296 -13.02 3.66 -2.05
C THR A 296 -13.81 3.06 -3.22
N ASN A 297 -14.83 2.28 -2.96
CA ASN A 297 -15.79 1.86 -3.99
C ASN A 297 -16.72 3.00 -4.45
N THR A 298 -16.74 4.15 -3.76
CA THR A 298 -17.61 5.28 -4.08
C THR A 298 -16.92 6.37 -4.89
N GLY A 299 -15.62 6.31 -5.06
CA GLY A 299 -14.86 7.29 -5.81
C GLY A 299 -13.40 7.44 -5.37
N LEU A 300 -12.72 8.37 -6.03
CA LEU A 300 -11.44 8.93 -5.63
C LEU A 300 -11.69 10.30 -4.99
N TYR A 301 -11.07 10.53 -3.85
CA TYR A 301 -11.22 11.76 -3.05
C TYR A 301 -9.87 12.36 -2.75
N ARG A 302 -9.82 13.68 -2.60
CA ARG A 302 -8.62 14.44 -2.27
C ARG A 302 -8.89 15.37 -1.09
N THR A 303 -7.94 15.48 -0.19
CA THR A 303 -7.85 16.55 0.81
C THR A 303 -6.58 17.36 0.56
N ALA A 304 -6.58 18.64 0.93
CA ALA A 304 -5.41 19.51 0.95
C ALA A 304 -5.16 20.12 2.34
N ASP A 305 -5.91 19.67 3.35
CA ASP A 305 -5.92 20.22 4.71
C ASP A 305 -5.82 19.14 5.81
N LYS A 306 -5.07 18.05 5.49
CA LYS A 306 -4.86 16.94 6.43
C LYS A 306 -6.15 16.23 6.83
N GLY A 307 -7.15 16.19 5.92
CA GLY A 307 -8.44 15.54 6.12
C GLY A 307 -9.45 16.36 6.91
N ASP A 308 -9.29 17.67 7.03
CA ASP A 308 -10.33 18.54 7.59
C ASP A 308 -11.50 18.70 6.61
N SER A 309 -11.23 18.66 5.30
CA SER A 309 -12.23 18.55 4.25
C SER A 309 -11.73 17.60 3.13
N TRP A 310 -12.69 16.99 2.42
CA TRP A 310 -12.41 16.10 1.29
C TRP A 310 -13.31 16.46 0.12
N ASP A 311 -12.72 16.62 -1.05
CA ASP A 311 -13.41 16.82 -2.30
C ASP A 311 -13.35 15.54 -3.13
N ARG A 312 -14.46 15.20 -3.78
CA ARG A 312 -14.47 14.11 -4.76
C ARG A 312 -13.75 14.58 -6.02
N VAL A 313 -12.82 13.79 -6.52
CA VAL A 313 -12.21 14.03 -7.83
C VAL A 313 -13.27 13.74 -8.90
N ASP A 314 -13.52 14.71 -9.79
CA ASP A 314 -14.59 14.63 -10.80
C ASP A 314 -14.17 13.73 -11.95
N ILE A 315 -14.32 12.42 -11.75
CA ILE A 315 -14.03 11.37 -12.74
C ILE A 315 -15.27 10.47 -12.92
N PRO A 316 -15.44 9.89 -14.11
CA PRO A 316 -16.49 8.88 -14.34
C PRO A 316 -16.35 7.72 -13.35
N TRP A 317 -17.44 7.37 -12.69
CA TRP A 317 -17.49 6.29 -11.70
C TRP A 317 -18.79 5.52 -11.88
N ASP A 318 -18.71 4.40 -12.59
CA ASP A 318 -19.86 3.58 -12.93
C ASP A 318 -20.12 2.47 -11.91
N ASP A 319 -21.20 1.73 -12.11
CA ASP A 319 -21.62 0.64 -11.24
C ASP A 319 -20.54 -0.47 -11.15
N SER A 320 -19.80 -0.70 -12.25
CA SER A 320 -18.75 -1.71 -12.25
C SER A 320 -17.59 -1.38 -11.32
N LEU A 321 -17.27 -0.10 -11.14
CA LEU A 321 -16.28 0.38 -10.18
C LEU A 321 -16.84 0.36 -8.74
N THR A 322 -18.13 0.65 -8.57
CA THR A 322 -18.79 0.63 -7.26
C THR A 322 -18.81 -0.78 -6.64
N GLU A 323 -18.84 -1.82 -7.45
CA GLU A 323 -18.77 -3.22 -7.00
C GLU A 323 -17.34 -3.70 -6.72
N GLN A 324 -16.33 -2.89 -6.98
CA GLN A 324 -14.93 -3.24 -6.79
C GLN A 324 -14.33 -2.64 -5.52
N THR A 325 -13.27 -3.28 -5.04
CA THR A 325 -12.47 -2.81 -3.92
C THR A 325 -11.12 -2.32 -4.45
N PRO A 326 -10.67 -1.09 -4.14
CA PRO A 326 -9.35 -0.60 -4.53
C PRO A 326 -8.23 -1.51 -4.02
N ARG A 327 -7.17 -1.68 -4.81
CA ARG A 327 -6.02 -2.54 -4.50
C ARG A 327 -4.74 -1.77 -4.25
N GLY A 328 -4.60 -0.62 -4.90
CA GLY A 328 -3.45 0.25 -4.76
C GLY A 328 -3.76 1.63 -5.30
N LEU A 329 -3.06 2.62 -4.75
CA LEU A 329 -3.14 4.02 -5.18
C LEU A 329 -1.73 4.62 -5.08
N ALA A 330 -1.24 5.16 -6.18
CA ALA A 330 0.00 5.94 -6.21
C ALA A 330 -0.26 7.31 -6.82
N VAL A 331 0.39 8.32 -6.27
CA VAL A 331 0.29 9.71 -6.70
C VAL A 331 1.69 10.19 -7.07
N VAL A 332 1.89 10.56 -8.32
CA VAL A 332 3.17 11.05 -8.83
C VAL A 332 3.02 12.41 -9.50
N SER A 333 4.06 13.23 -9.44
CA SER A 333 4.16 14.49 -10.18
C SER A 333 5.05 14.31 -11.39
N ARG A 334 4.61 14.82 -12.54
CA ARG A 334 5.35 14.92 -13.78
C ARG A 334 5.81 16.34 -14.04
#